data_d3edd8cf9d3f5b0ebcd26e11787d316a
#
_entry.id   d3edd8cf9d3f5b0ebcd26e11787d316a
#
_cell.length_a   1.000
_cell.length_b   1.000
_cell.length_c   1.000
_cell.angle_alpha   90.00
_cell.angle_beta   90.00
_cell.angle_gamma   90.00
#
_symmetry.space_group_name_H-M   'P 1'
#
loop_
_entity.id
_entity.type
_entity.pdbx_description
1 polymer ?
#
loop_
_entity_poly.entity_id
_entity_poly.type
_entity_poly.pdbx_seq_one_letter_code
_entity_poly.pdbx_strand_id
1 'polypeptide(L)'
;MEKVIINSYEEFEKLVGQQIGVSDYVELSQERINLFADATLDHQWIHVDTERAKVDSPYHSTIAHGYLTLSMLPYLWNQIIQVNNLKMMINYGMDKMKFGQAVLSGQSIRLVTTLHSLTNLRGVAKAEIKFAIEIKEQPKKALEGIAVFLYYFN
;
A
#
# COMPACT_ATOMS: atom_id res chain seq x y z
N MET A 1 -9.68 -0.48 -14.03
CA MET A 1 -9.83 -1.95 -13.87
C MET A 1 -11.12 -2.23 -13.11
N GLU A 2 -11.84 -3.33 -13.42
CA GLU A 2 -13.05 -3.70 -12.69
C GLU A 2 -12.66 -4.24 -11.32
N LYS A 3 -13.32 -3.72 -10.27
CA LYS A 3 -13.04 -4.16 -8.90
C LYS A 3 -13.65 -5.52 -8.63
N VAL A 4 -12.98 -6.32 -7.82
CA VAL A 4 -13.58 -7.50 -7.21
C VAL A 4 -14.60 -7.05 -6.16
N ILE A 5 -15.85 -7.49 -6.29
CA ILE A 5 -16.93 -7.11 -5.37
C ILE A 5 -17.19 -8.28 -4.42
N ILE A 6 -17.19 -8.00 -3.12
CA ILE A 6 -17.44 -8.95 -2.03
C ILE A 6 -18.61 -8.45 -1.22
N ASN A 7 -19.62 -9.30 -1.00
CA ASN A 7 -20.82 -8.96 -0.26
C ASN A 7 -20.93 -9.66 1.10
N SER A 8 -20.13 -10.69 1.32
CA SER A 8 -20.15 -11.47 2.56
C SER A 8 -18.79 -12.09 2.89
N TYR A 9 -18.66 -12.59 4.11
CA TYR A 9 -17.49 -13.35 4.55
C TYR A 9 -17.24 -14.57 3.64
N GLU A 10 -18.28 -15.32 3.29
CA GLU A 10 -18.22 -16.54 2.49
C GLU A 10 -17.73 -16.27 1.05
N GLU A 11 -18.13 -15.12 0.48
CA GLU A 11 -17.60 -14.68 -0.83
C GLU A 11 -16.11 -14.35 -0.72
N PHE A 12 -15.71 -13.68 0.36
CA PHE A 12 -14.31 -13.32 0.58
C PHE A 12 -13.45 -14.57 0.80
N GLU A 13 -13.95 -15.55 1.56
CA GLU A 13 -13.26 -16.80 1.85
C GLU A 13 -12.89 -17.60 0.59
N LYS A 14 -13.74 -17.57 -0.44
CA LYS A 14 -13.50 -18.24 -1.71
C LYS A 14 -12.25 -17.73 -2.46
N LEU A 15 -11.79 -16.54 -2.13
CA LEU A 15 -10.62 -15.92 -2.75
C LEU A 15 -9.30 -16.25 -2.05
N VAL A 16 -9.33 -17.00 -0.94
CA VAL A 16 -8.12 -17.38 -0.22
C VAL A 16 -7.17 -18.16 -1.14
N GLY A 17 -5.91 -17.77 -1.16
CA GLY A 17 -4.88 -18.33 -2.02
C GLY A 17 -4.83 -17.75 -3.44
N GLN A 18 -5.77 -16.86 -3.81
CA GLN A 18 -5.84 -16.29 -5.14
C GLN A 18 -5.24 -14.88 -5.19
N GLN A 19 -4.65 -14.54 -6.32
CA GLN A 19 -4.34 -13.16 -6.64
C GLN A 19 -5.65 -12.38 -6.81
N ILE A 20 -5.84 -11.36 -5.99
CA ILE A 20 -7.06 -10.54 -6.01
C ILE A 20 -7.02 -9.54 -7.16
N GLY A 21 -5.86 -8.90 -7.34
CA GLY A 21 -5.71 -7.95 -8.43
C GLY A 21 -4.47 -7.08 -8.31
N VAL A 22 -4.44 -6.11 -9.22
CA VAL A 22 -3.38 -5.11 -9.35
C VAL A 22 -4.05 -3.74 -9.46
N SER A 23 -3.59 -2.76 -8.71
CA SER A 23 -4.11 -1.39 -8.79
C SER A 23 -3.62 -0.66 -10.04
N ASP A 24 -4.22 0.47 -10.35
CA ASP A 24 -3.62 1.43 -11.26
C ASP A 24 -2.36 2.05 -10.64
N TYR A 25 -1.52 2.62 -11.51
CA TYR A 25 -0.36 3.37 -11.05
C TYR A 25 -0.78 4.73 -10.48
N VAL A 26 -0.13 5.13 -9.40
CA VAL A 26 -0.25 6.47 -8.81
C VAL A 26 1.12 7.09 -8.65
N GLU A 27 1.26 8.34 -9.07
CA GLU A 27 2.49 9.10 -8.92
C GLU A 27 2.70 9.54 -7.47
N LEU A 28 3.92 9.37 -6.95
CA LEU A 28 4.39 9.99 -5.73
C LEU A 28 5.14 11.29 -6.07
N SER A 29 4.37 12.35 -6.32
CA SER A 29 4.92 13.67 -6.64
C SER A 29 5.66 14.28 -5.45
N GLN A 30 6.54 15.26 -5.72
CA GLN A 30 7.20 16.03 -4.66
C GLN A 30 6.18 16.74 -3.75
N GLU A 31 5.09 17.22 -4.32
CA GLU A 31 4.01 17.85 -3.54
C GLU A 31 3.42 16.86 -2.53
N ARG A 32 3.12 15.63 -2.94
CA ARG A 32 2.61 14.58 -2.05
C ARG A 32 3.61 14.21 -0.96
N ILE A 33 4.89 14.15 -1.28
CA ILE A 33 5.97 13.91 -0.32
C ILE A 33 6.04 15.05 0.70
N ASN A 34 5.95 16.30 0.25
CA ASN A 34 5.96 17.46 1.14
C ASN A 34 4.75 17.47 2.08
N LEU A 35 3.55 17.14 1.58
CA LEU A 35 2.34 17.04 2.40
C LEU A 35 2.47 15.95 3.47
N PHE A 36 3.09 14.82 3.13
CA PHE A 36 3.36 13.74 4.11
C PHE A 36 4.39 14.18 5.15
N ALA A 37 5.44 14.87 4.74
CA ALA A 37 6.44 15.45 5.65
C ALA A 37 5.79 16.43 6.64
N ASP A 38 4.90 17.29 6.17
CA ASP A 38 4.16 18.23 7.00
C ASP A 38 3.21 17.53 7.98
N ALA A 39 2.51 16.50 7.53
CA ALA A 39 1.56 15.74 8.35
C ALA A 39 2.25 14.94 9.46
N THR A 40 3.45 14.43 9.21
CA THR A 40 4.20 13.55 10.12
C THR A 40 5.34 14.25 10.85
N LEU A 41 5.67 15.47 10.46
CA LEU A 41 6.81 16.27 10.93
C LEU A 41 8.18 15.64 10.59
N ASP A 42 8.21 14.74 9.63
CA ASP A 42 9.46 14.16 9.09
C ASP A 42 9.94 14.96 7.88
N HIS A 43 10.71 16.00 8.17
CA HIS A 43 11.28 16.91 7.17
C HIS A 43 12.77 16.62 6.88
N GLN A 44 13.17 15.35 6.94
CA GLN A 44 14.53 14.98 6.57
C GLN A 44 14.83 15.47 5.14
N TRP A 45 16.00 16.08 4.95
CA TRP A 45 16.40 16.74 3.70
C TRP A 45 16.27 15.82 2.47
N ILE A 46 16.51 14.53 2.63
CA ILE A 46 16.44 13.54 1.54
C ILE A 46 15.04 13.42 0.92
N HIS A 47 14.01 13.89 1.62
CA HIS A 47 12.63 13.89 1.13
C HIS A 47 12.18 15.23 0.58
N VAL A 48 12.65 16.34 1.16
CA VAL A 48 12.07 17.67 0.91
C VAL A 48 13.01 18.68 0.28
N ASP A 49 14.32 18.51 0.37
CA ASP A 49 15.30 19.44 -0.19
C ASP A 49 15.78 18.96 -1.57
N THR A 50 15.05 19.38 -2.60
CA THR A 50 15.31 18.96 -3.98
C THR A 50 16.67 19.42 -4.49
N GLU A 51 17.15 20.60 -4.11
CA GLU A 51 18.44 21.13 -4.57
C GLU A 51 19.61 20.38 -3.92
N ARG A 52 19.54 20.18 -2.63
CA ARG A 52 20.53 19.37 -1.93
C ARG A 52 20.54 17.92 -2.42
N ALA A 53 19.39 17.34 -2.65
CA ALA A 53 19.28 15.96 -3.08
C ALA A 53 19.91 15.69 -4.45
N LYS A 54 19.91 16.65 -5.36
CA LYS A 54 20.60 16.55 -6.66
C LYS A 54 22.11 16.33 -6.50
N VAL A 55 22.70 16.89 -5.45
CA VAL A 55 24.15 16.86 -5.21
C VAL A 55 24.54 15.78 -4.22
N ASP A 56 23.87 15.74 -3.07
CA ASP A 56 24.28 14.93 -1.92
C ASP A 56 23.61 13.57 -1.84
N SER A 57 22.43 13.39 -2.49
CA SER A 57 21.72 12.11 -2.47
C SER A 57 22.39 11.09 -3.42
N PRO A 58 22.55 9.84 -2.97
CA PRO A 58 23.02 8.77 -3.85
C PRO A 58 22.05 8.47 -5.01
N TYR A 59 20.83 8.98 -4.93
CA TYR A 59 19.80 8.87 -5.97
C TYR A 59 19.75 10.06 -6.91
N HIS A 60 20.52 11.14 -6.65
CA HIS A 60 20.47 12.43 -7.37
C HIS A 60 19.05 13.02 -7.46
N SER A 61 18.20 12.68 -6.51
CA SER A 61 16.81 13.10 -6.40
C SER A 61 16.36 12.96 -4.96
N THR A 62 15.30 13.64 -4.60
CA THR A 62 14.56 13.32 -3.39
C THR A 62 13.84 11.98 -3.55
N ILE A 63 13.56 11.33 -2.44
CA ILE A 63 12.85 10.05 -2.38
C ILE A 63 11.62 10.19 -1.49
N ALA A 64 10.58 9.41 -1.80
CA ALA A 64 9.42 9.28 -0.93
C ALA A 64 9.82 8.64 0.40
N HIS A 65 9.17 9.07 1.50
CA HIS A 65 9.28 8.35 2.76
C HIS A 65 8.80 6.90 2.55
N GLY A 66 9.52 5.94 3.10
CA GLY A 66 9.05 4.56 3.10
C GLY A 66 7.65 4.43 3.70
N TYR A 67 7.37 5.17 4.77
CA TYR A 67 6.05 5.22 5.41
C TYR A 67 4.98 5.91 4.57
N LEU A 68 5.31 6.84 3.68
CA LEU A 68 4.36 7.36 2.68
C LEU A 68 3.96 6.24 1.72
N THR A 69 4.94 5.53 1.17
CA THR A 69 4.69 4.39 0.26
C THR A 69 3.80 3.35 0.93
N LEU A 70 4.08 2.99 2.18
CA LEU A 70 3.23 2.09 2.97
C LEU A 70 1.82 2.66 3.17
N SER A 71 1.70 3.93 3.49
CA SER A 71 0.42 4.59 3.75
C SER A 71 -0.50 4.68 2.52
N MET A 72 0.05 4.50 1.31
CA MET A 72 -0.73 4.40 0.08
C MET A 72 -1.46 3.06 -0.08
N LEU A 73 -1.09 2.04 0.70
CA LEU A 73 -1.64 0.69 0.57
C LEU A 73 -3.17 0.64 0.68
N PRO A 74 -3.85 1.26 1.67
CA PRO A 74 -5.31 1.23 1.74
C PRO A 74 -6.00 1.88 0.54
N TYR A 75 -5.45 2.99 0.04
CA TYR A 75 -5.97 3.65 -1.16
C TYR A 75 -5.86 2.75 -2.39
N LEU A 76 -4.70 2.13 -2.61
CA LEU A 76 -4.46 1.22 -3.73
C LEU A 76 -5.28 -0.07 -3.59
N TRP A 77 -5.46 -0.58 -2.37
CA TRP A 77 -6.29 -1.73 -2.09
C TRP A 77 -7.76 -1.47 -2.45
N ASN A 78 -8.26 -0.29 -2.13
CA ASN A 78 -9.63 0.11 -2.48
C ASN A 78 -9.87 0.26 -4.00
N GLN A 79 -8.82 0.31 -4.81
CA GLN A 79 -8.96 0.25 -6.27
C GLN A 79 -9.16 -1.19 -6.77
N ILE A 80 -8.66 -2.17 -6.02
CA ILE A 80 -8.68 -3.60 -6.39
C ILE A 80 -9.99 -4.26 -5.96
N ILE A 81 -10.43 -3.98 -4.75
CA ILE A 81 -11.58 -4.64 -4.12
C ILE A 81 -12.59 -3.64 -3.56
N GLN A 82 -13.84 -4.04 -3.60
CA GLN A 82 -14.94 -3.37 -2.90
C GLN A 82 -15.63 -4.41 -2.01
N VAL A 83 -15.59 -4.18 -0.71
CA VAL A 83 -16.30 -5.02 0.26
C VAL A 83 -17.56 -4.28 0.71
N ASN A 84 -18.72 -4.86 0.42
CA ASN A 84 -20.02 -4.30 0.79
C ASN A 84 -20.46 -4.78 2.17
N ASN A 85 -21.55 -4.23 2.68
CA ASN A 85 -22.15 -4.62 3.97
C ASN A 85 -21.18 -4.49 5.16
N LEU A 86 -20.28 -3.51 5.10
CA LEU A 86 -19.32 -3.24 6.15
C LEU A 86 -19.76 -2.09 7.05
N LYS A 87 -19.56 -2.26 8.35
CA LYS A 87 -19.55 -1.16 9.31
C LYS A 87 -18.24 -0.37 9.18
N MET A 88 -17.11 -1.08 9.15
CA MET A 88 -15.77 -0.48 9.06
C MET A 88 -14.73 -1.53 8.69
N MET A 89 -13.58 -1.03 8.22
CA MET A 89 -12.34 -1.77 8.06
C MET A 89 -11.24 -1.09 8.89
N ILE A 90 -10.44 -1.87 9.59
CA ILE A 90 -9.36 -1.38 10.44
C ILE A 90 -8.03 -1.93 9.94
N ASN A 91 -7.01 -1.05 9.85
CA ASN A 91 -5.63 -1.46 9.70
C ASN A 91 -5.16 -2.04 11.04
N TYR A 92 -5.00 -3.36 11.10
CA TYR A 92 -4.74 -4.07 12.35
C TYR A 92 -3.26 -4.35 12.57
N GLY A 93 -2.53 -4.66 11.52
CA GLY A 93 -1.12 -4.99 11.63
C GLY A 93 -0.42 -5.20 10.31
N MET A 94 0.86 -5.47 10.42
CA MET A 94 1.75 -5.72 9.31
C MET A 94 2.70 -6.83 9.71
N ASP A 95 2.90 -7.82 8.83
CA ASP A 95 3.80 -8.94 9.07
C ASP A 95 4.79 -9.09 7.92
N LYS A 96 6.00 -9.55 8.23
CA LYS A 96 7.08 -9.81 7.25
C LYS A 96 7.32 -8.65 6.27
N MET A 97 7.11 -7.43 6.72
CA MET A 97 7.28 -6.23 5.90
C MET A 97 8.77 -5.94 5.65
N LYS A 98 9.10 -5.65 4.39
CA LYS A 98 10.43 -5.22 3.98
C LYS A 98 10.33 -4.02 3.06
N PHE A 99 11.09 -2.97 3.36
CA PHE A 99 11.39 -1.92 2.40
C PHE A 99 12.44 -2.42 1.41
N GLY A 100 12.22 -2.14 0.14
CA GLY A 100 13.12 -2.50 -0.94
C GLY A 100 13.72 -1.25 -1.60
N GLN A 101 13.50 -1.10 -2.90
CA GLN A 101 14.00 0.03 -3.65
C GLN A 101 13.31 1.33 -3.25
N ALA A 102 14.10 2.39 -3.08
CA ALA A 102 13.56 3.72 -2.84
C ALA A 102 12.72 4.21 -4.03
N VAL A 103 11.59 4.86 -3.73
CA VAL A 103 10.75 5.50 -4.73
C VAL A 103 11.21 6.95 -4.89
N LEU A 104 11.71 7.30 -6.06
CA LEU A 104 12.14 8.66 -6.36
C LEU A 104 10.92 9.58 -6.52
N SER A 105 11.07 10.84 -6.17
CA SER A 105 10.05 11.86 -6.44
C SER A 105 9.62 11.82 -7.90
N GLY A 106 8.31 11.76 -8.15
CA GLY A 106 7.73 11.68 -9.50
C GLY A 106 7.59 10.26 -10.06
N GLN A 107 8.14 9.24 -9.42
CA GLN A 107 7.88 7.86 -9.83
C GLN A 107 6.47 7.41 -9.45
N SER A 108 5.93 6.48 -10.22
CA SER A 108 4.61 5.90 -10.00
C SER A 108 4.71 4.51 -9.40
N ILE A 109 3.81 4.22 -8.47
CA ILE A 109 3.71 2.94 -7.78
C ILE A 109 2.34 2.29 -8.03
N ARG A 110 2.29 0.96 -7.92
CA ARG A 110 1.06 0.17 -7.91
C ARG A 110 1.13 -0.96 -6.89
N LEU A 111 -0.02 -1.47 -6.51
CA LEU A 111 -0.18 -2.56 -5.56
C LEU A 111 -0.55 -3.86 -6.30
N VAL A 112 0.12 -4.95 -5.94
CA VAL A 112 -0.22 -6.32 -6.34
C VAL A 112 -0.58 -7.11 -5.09
N THR A 113 -1.70 -7.83 -5.09
CA THR A 113 -2.24 -8.48 -3.90
C THR A 113 -2.69 -9.91 -4.12
N THR A 114 -2.47 -10.73 -3.09
CA THR A 114 -3.01 -12.08 -2.94
C THR A 114 -3.68 -12.19 -1.58
N LEU A 115 -4.88 -12.75 -1.50
CA LEU A 115 -5.49 -13.06 -0.20
C LEU A 115 -4.80 -14.30 0.38
N HIS A 116 -3.96 -14.07 1.38
CA HIS A 116 -3.16 -15.13 2.01
C HIS A 116 -3.98 -15.99 2.95
N SER A 117 -4.77 -15.35 3.81
CA SER A 117 -5.69 -16.03 4.71
C SER A 117 -6.88 -15.17 5.09
N LEU A 118 -7.96 -15.80 5.50
CA LEU A 118 -9.14 -15.17 6.08
C LEU A 118 -9.58 -15.99 7.29
N THR A 119 -9.73 -15.33 8.44
CA THR A 119 -10.13 -15.98 9.69
C THR A 119 -11.32 -15.27 10.30
N ASN A 120 -12.34 -16.04 10.71
CA ASN A 120 -13.49 -15.49 11.43
C ASN A 120 -13.16 -15.39 12.93
N LEU A 121 -13.08 -14.17 13.43
CA LEU A 121 -12.88 -13.86 14.85
C LEU A 121 -14.22 -13.45 15.49
N ARG A 122 -15.16 -14.40 15.59
CA ARG A 122 -16.50 -14.19 16.19
C ARG A 122 -17.27 -13.02 15.53
N GLY A 123 -17.35 -13.05 14.20
CA GLY A 123 -18.05 -12.05 13.40
C GLY A 123 -17.19 -10.92 12.86
N VAL A 124 -15.90 -10.91 13.17
CA VAL A 124 -14.92 -10.02 12.58
C VAL A 124 -14.01 -10.82 11.64
N ALA A 125 -13.94 -10.46 10.37
CA ALA A 125 -13.06 -11.12 9.42
C ALA A 125 -11.65 -10.53 9.51
N LYS A 126 -10.69 -11.33 9.95
CA LYS A 126 -9.26 -11.00 9.88
C LYS A 126 -8.72 -11.45 8.54
N ALA A 127 -8.39 -10.51 7.67
CA ALA A 127 -7.83 -10.77 6.35
C ALA A 127 -6.32 -10.49 6.34
N GLU A 128 -5.53 -11.47 5.93
CA GLU A 128 -4.09 -11.33 5.71
C GLU A 128 -3.84 -11.22 4.21
N ILE A 129 -3.41 -10.06 3.77
CA ILE A 129 -3.18 -9.74 2.36
C ILE A 129 -1.68 -9.72 2.10
N LYS A 130 -1.18 -10.72 1.38
CA LYS A 130 0.17 -10.67 0.84
C LYS A 130 0.23 -9.63 -0.26
N PHE A 131 1.14 -8.68 -0.14
CA PHE A 131 1.23 -7.57 -1.06
C PHE A 131 2.65 -7.28 -1.52
N ALA A 132 2.73 -6.64 -2.69
CA ALA A 132 3.93 -5.98 -3.17
C ALA A 132 3.54 -4.63 -3.75
N ILE A 133 4.33 -3.59 -3.44
CA ILE A 133 4.26 -2.31 -4.11
C ILE A 133 5.39 -2.24 -5.13
N GLU A 134 5.00 -2.18 -6.39
CA GLU A 134 5.90 -2.10 -7.54
C GLU A 134 6.09 -0.65 -7.97
N ILE A 135 7.28 -0.32 -8.46
CA ILE A 135 7.61 0.97 -9.08
C ILE A 135 7.55 0.77 -10.59
N LYS A 136 6.87 1.67 -11.30
CA LYS A 136 6.72 1.61 -12.76
C LYS A 136 8.09 1.54 -13.42
N GLU A 137 8.26 0.60 -14.35
CA GLU A 137 9.48 0.40 -15.15
C GLU A 137 10.74 0.08 -14.31
N GLN A 138 10.54 -0.40 -13.07
CA GLN A 138 11.63 -0.83 -12.22
C GLN A 138 11.50 -2.33 -11.89
N PRO A 139 12.62 -3.09 -11.90
CA PRO A 139 12.56 -4.54 -11.65
C PRO A 139 12.41 -4.88 -10.17
N LYS A 140 12.79 -3.97 -9.26
CA LYS A 140 12.75 -4.19 -7.82
C LYS A 140 11.52 -3.54 -7.20
N LYS A 141 10.94 -4.21 -6.22
CA LYS A 141 9.79 -3.71 -5.45
C LYS A 141 10.21 -2.60 -4.49
N ALA A 142 9.32 -1.64 -4.27
CA ALA A 142 9.49 -0.63 -3.24
C ALA A 142 9.25 -1.19 -1.84
N LEU A 143 8.27 -2.10 -1.72
CA LEU A 143 7.80 -2.61 -0.44
C LEU A 143 7.08 -3.93 -0.67
N GLU A 144 7.21 -4.88 0.26
CA GLU A 144 6.44 -6.11 0.28
C GLU A 144 6.18 -6.58 1.70
N GLY A 145 5.14 -7.38 1.90
CA GLY A 145 4.79 -7.94 3.19
C GLY A 145 3.40 -8.55 3.21
N ILE A 146 2.87 -8.71 4.42
CA ILE A 146 1.49 -9.14 4.67
C ILE A 146 0.80 -8.04 5.47
N ALA A 147 -0.20 -7.40 4.86
CA ALA A 147 -1.07 -6.45 5.54
C ALA A 147 -2.21 -7.20 6.23
N VAL A 148 -2.53 -6.84 7.46
CA VAL A 148 -3.61 -7.46 8.23
C VAL A 148 -4.71 -6.43 8.43
N PHE A 149 -5.89 -6.71 7.84
CA PHE A 149 -7.09 -5.89 7.98
C PHE A 149 -8.16 -6.64 8.79
N LEU A 150 -8.90 -5.90 9.60
CA LEU A 150 -10.12 -6.39 10.22
C LEU A 150 -11.33 -5.79 9.52
N TYR A 151 -12.21 -6.66 9.04
CA TYR A 151 -13.47 -6.30 8.42
C TYR A 151 -14.63 -6.60 9.35
N TYR A 152 -15.38 -5.57 9.71
CA TYR A 152 -16.58 -5.66 10.55
C TYR A 152 -17.79 -5.61 9.64
N PHE A 153 -18.35 -6.78 9.34
CA PHE A 153 -19.60 -6.88 8.57
C PHE A 153 -20.82 -6.42 9.40
N ASN A 154 -21.88 -5.98 8.69
CA ASN A 154 -23.16 -5.61 9.30
C ASN A 154 -23.89 -6.83 9.84
#